data_f3c8ffd6456e7210178ad3b62b58ca03
#
_entry.id   f3c8ffd6456e7210178ad3b62b58ca03
#
_cell.length_a   1.000
_cell.length_b   1.000
_cell.length_c   1.000
_cell.angle_alpha   90.00
_cell.angle_beta   90.00
_cell.angle_gamma   90.00
#
_symmetry.space_group_name_H-M   'P 1'
#
loop_
_entity.id
_entity.type
_entity.pdbx_description
1 polymer ?
#
loop_
_entity_poly.entity_id
_entity_poly.type
_entity_poly.pdbx_seq_one_letter_code
_entity_poly.pdbx_strand_id
1 'polypeptide(L)'
;MRQATDADADLLVSWHRDPEIARYWDNETFTHDEMRARLARREVDPYVIEADCEPIGYLQVWFGDVPGHAGLDMFLVPAARGRGFGPDSARALAHYLLHETRLNRLTVDPYLSNTRAIRAWQKAGFRPVEKRPPDADHSETWLLMMTESTE
;
A
#
# COMPACT_ATOMS: atom_id res chain seq x y z
N MET A 1 13.45 -2.92 1.66
CA MET A 1 12.09 -3.26 2.15
C MET A 1 12.19 -4.56 2.92
N ARG A 2 11.59 -4.64 4.06
CA ARG A 2 11.56 -5.83 4.93
C ARG A 2 10.15 -6.07 5.45
N GLN A 3 9.88 -7.29 5.89
CA GLN A 3 8.59 -7.61 6.51
C GLN A 3 8.42 -6.84 7.82
N ALA A 4 7.23 -6.28 8.07
CA ALA A 4 6.90 -5.64 9.32
C ALA A 4 6.58 -6.69 10.39
N THR A 5 6.92 -6.38 11.63
CA THR A 5 6.68 -7.24 12.79
C THR A 5 6.04 -6.44 13.93
N ASP A 6 5.70 -7.11 15.04
CA ASP A 6 5.21 -6.45 16.25
C ASP A 6 6.13 -5.32 16.75
N ALA A 7 7.44 -5.43 16.51
CA ALA A 7 8.39 -4.38 16.87
C ALA A 7 8.16 -3.06 16.13
N ASP A 8 7.46 -3.09 15.00
CA ASP A 8 7.14 -1.90 14.21
C ASP A 8 5.82 -1.24 14.61
N ALA A 9 5.04 -1.83 15.51
CA ALA A 9 3.70 -1.34 15.86
C ALA A 9 3.71 0.10 16.37
N ASP A 10 4.62 0.47 17.25
CA ASP A 10 4.72 1.83 17.79
C ASP A 10 5.01 2.86 16.69
N LEU A 11 5.92 2.54 15.80
CA LEU A 11 6.27 3.39 14.68
C LEU A 11 5.07 3.60 13.74
N LEU A 12 4.38 2.53 13.40
CA LEU A 12 3.20 2.58 12.53
C LEU A 12 2.05 3.36 13.17
N VAL A 13 1.82 3.18 14.47
CA VAL A 13 0.84 3.99 15.22
C VAL A 13 1.19 5.47 15.14
N SER A 14 2.46 5.84 15.34
CA SER A 14 2.91 7.22 15.28
C SER A 14 2.73 7.82 13.88
N TRP A 15 3.02 7.06 12.83
CA TRP A 15 2.84 7.50 11.45
C TRP A 15 1.38 7.75 11.10
N HIS A 16 0.45 6.89 11.55
CA HIS A 16 -0.98 7.09 11.31
C HIS A 16 -1.58 8.29 12.05
N ARG A 17 -0.87 8.89 12.99
CA ARG A 17 -1.25 10.16 13.63
C ARG A 17 -0.90 11.38 12.81
N ASP A 18 -0.02 11.24 11.82
CA ASP A 18 0.33 12.32 10.92
C ASP A 18 -0.83 12.57 9.95
N PRO A 19 -1.43 13.79 9.91
CA PRO A 19 -2.56 14.10 9.03
C PRO A 19 -2.24 13.90 7.54
N GLU A 20 -1.00 14.08 7.12
CA GLU A 20 -0.59 13.90 5.73
C GLU A 20 -0.55 12.42 5.32
N ILE A 21 -0.43 11.51 6.29
CA ILE A 21 -0.56 10.07 6.06
C ILE A 21 -2.02 9.65 6.21
N ALA A 22 -2.65 10.02 7.31
CA ALA A 22 -4.02 9.61 7.65
C ALA A 22 -5.04 10.04 6.60
N ARG A 23 -4.86 11.19 5.97
CA ARG A 23 -5.80 11.75 4.98
C ARG A 23 -6.19 10.75 3.89
N TYR A 24 -5.24 9.97 3.38
CA TYR A 24 -5.47 9.00 2.32
C TYR A 24 -5.52 7.55 2.83
N TRP A 25 -5.60 7.39 4.15
CA TRP A 25 -5.79 6.11 4.84
C TRP A 25 -7.04 6.16 5.71
N ASP A 26 -8.12 6.73 5.15
CA ASP A 26 -9.44 6.90 5.77
C ASP A 26 -9.44 7.63 7.12
N ASN A 27 -8.43 8.44 7.40
CA ASN A 27 -8.20 9.12 8.67
C ASN A 27 -8.20 8.16 9.89
N GLU A 28 -7.88 6.89 9.64
CA GLU A 28 -7.81 5.90 10.70
C GLU A 28 -6.62 6.15 11.63
N THR A 29 -6.89 6.08 12.92
CA THR A 29 -5.86 6.01 13.96
C THR A 29 -5.95 4.69 14.69
N PHE A 30 -4.85 4.22 15.24
CA PHE A 30 -4.77 2.92 15.88
C PHE A 30 -4.17 3.04 17.27
N THR A 31 -4.70 2.25 18.21
CA THR A 31 -3.97 1.92 19.42
C THR A 31 -2.85 0.95 19.12
N HIS A 32 -1.95 0.78 20.06
CA HIS A 32 -0.85 -0.19 19.92
C HIS A 32 -1.37 -1.62 19.70
N ASP A 33 -2.39 -2.03 20.48
CA ASP A 33 -2.98 -3.36 20.37
C ASP A 33 -3.73 -3.56 19.04
N GLU A 34 -4.45 -2.55 18.56
CA GLU A 34 -5.11 -2.59 17.26
C GLU A 34 -4.10 -2.74 16.11
N MET A 35 -2.96 -2.05 16.18
CA MET A 35 -1.92 -2.17 15.18
C MET A 35 -1.28 -3.56 15.20
N ARG A 36 -0.98 -4.11 16.37
CA ARG A 36 -0.48 -5.48 16.49
C ARG A 36 -1.44 -6.49 15.89
N ALA A 37 -2.74 -6.37 16.19
CA ALA A 37 -3.76 -7.24 15.63
C ALA A 37 -3.83 -7.13 14.11
N ARG A 38 -3.70 -5.92 13.56
CA ARG A 38 -3.66 -5.68 12.12
C ARG A 38 -2.45 -6.35 11.45
N LEU A 39 -1.27 -6.22 12.03
CA LEU A 39 -0.04 -6.83 11.52
C LEU A 39 -0.08 -8.37 11.56
N ALA A 40 -0.89 -8.96 12.43
CA ALA A 40 -1.04 -10.41 12.59
C ALA A 40 -2.15 -11.01 11.72
N ARG A 41 -2.89 -10.20 10.94
CA ARG A 41 -3.97 -10.69 10.08
C ARG A 41 -3.44 -11.59 8.98
N ARG A 42 -4.12 -12.72 8.75
CA ARG A 42 -3.72 -13.68 7.71
C ARG A 42 -3.88 -13.13 6.29
N GLU A 43 -4.81 -12.19 6.10
CA GLU A 43 -5.11 -11.55 4.82
C GLU A 43 -4.16 -10.40 4.48
N VAL A 44 -3.26 -10.04 5.38
CA VAL A 44 -2.34 -8.91 5.20
C VAL A 44 -0.89 -9.39 5.30
N ASP A 45 -0.10 -9.02 4.31
CA ASP A 45 1.35 -9.21 4.31
C ASP A 45 2.00 -7.82 4.42
N PRO A 46 2.46 -7.42 5.62
CA PRO A 46 2.92 -6.05 5.86
C PRO A 46 4.42 -5.89 5.66
N TYR A 47 4.84 -4.78 5.07
CA TYR A 47 6.25 -4.43 4.83
C TYR A 47 6.58 -3.03 5.30
N VAL A 48 7.78 -2.86 5.84
CA VAL A 48 8.39 -1.55 6.09
C VAL A 48 9.33 -1.22 4.94
N ILE A 49 9.16 -0.05 4.37
CA ILE A 49 10.07 0.50 3.36
C ILE A 49 11.20 1.23 4.08
N GLU A 50 12.43 0.92 3.72
CA GLU A 50 13.64 1.51 4.31
C GLU A 50 14.52 2.13 3.24
N ALA A 51 15.17 3.24 3.59
CA ALA A 51 16.26 3.83 2.83
C ALA A 51 17.45 4.02 3.77
N ASP A 52 18.62 3.50 3.42
CA ASP A 52 19.82 3.54 4.26
C ASP A 52 19.57 3.02 5.70
N CYS A 53 18.83 1.92 5.82
CA CYS A 53 18.41 1.30 7.08
C CYS A 53 17.44 2.14 7.94
N GLU A 54 16.93 3.26 7.41
CA GLU A 54 15.94 4.10 8.08
C GLU A 54 14.54 3.79 7.56
N PRO A 55 13.54 3.52 8.44
CA PRO A 55 12.16 3.34 8.01
C PRO A 55 11.59 4.62 7.41
N ILE A 56 11.05 4.54 6.21
CA ILE A 56 10.51 5.69 5.46
C ILE A 56 9.09 5.51 4.97
N GLY A 57 8.50 4.35 5.16
CA GLY A 57 7.15 4.09 4.71
C GLY A 57 6.68 2.68 4.99
N TYR A 58 5.45 2.42 4.58
CA TYR A 58 4.75 1.17 4.77
C TYR A 58 4.08 0.72 3.47
N LEU A 59 4.12 -0.56 3.21
CA LEU A 59 3.44 -1.17 2.08
C LEU A 59 2.82 -2.49 2.55
N GLN A 60 1.57 -2.76 2.20
CA GLN A 60 0.93 -4.03 2.52
C GLN A 60 0.34 -4.69 1.27
N VAL A 61 0.31 -6.01 1.32
CA VAL A 61 -0.42 -6.85 0.38
C VAL A 61 -1.69 -7.31 1.07
N TRP A 62 -2.82 -7.09 0.44
CA TRP A 62 -4.12 -7.54 0.92
C TRP A 62 -4.60 -8.70 0.05
N PHE A 63 -4.83 -9.86 0.67
CA PHE A 63 -5.35 -11.05 0.01
C PHE A 63 -6.86 -11.11 0.21
N GLY A 64 -7.62 -10.98 -0.87
CA GLY A 64 -9.07 -11.16 -0.87
C GLY A 64 -9.48 -12.58 -1.22
N ASP A 65 -10.78 -12.77 -1.49
CA ASP A 65 -11.37 -14.08 -1.76
C ASP A 65 -11.18 -14.54 -3.20
N VAL A 66 -10.63 -13.73 -4.08
CA VAL A 66 -10.42 -14.06 -5.49
C VAL A 66 -9.04 -14.71 -5.66
N PRO A 67 -8.97 -15.99 -6.05
CA PRO A 67 -7.70 -16.66 -6.27
C PRO A 67 -6.83 -15.95 -7.31
N GLY A 68 -5.53 -15.86 -7.04
CA GLY A 68 -4.57 -15.22 -7.95
C GLY A 68 -4.58 -13.69 -7.93
N HIS A 69 -5.40 -13.07 -7.08
CA HIS A 69 -5.54 -11.62 -6.98
C HIS A 69 -5.15 -11.11 -5.58
N ALA A 70 -4.48 -9.97 -5.54
CA ALA A 70 -4.19 -9.24 -4.31
C ALA A 70 -4.27 -7.72 -4.54
N GLY A 71 -4.57 -6.99 -3.47
CA GLY A 71 -4.50 -5.53 -3.45
C GLY A 71 -3.21 -5.05 -2.79
N LEU A 72 -2.75 -3.87 -3.14
CA LEU A 72 -1.61 -3.20 -2.49
C LEU A 72 -2.04 -1.84 -1.95
N ASP A 73 -1.55 -1.52 -0.77
CA ASP A 73 -1.66 -0.19 -0.16
C ASP A 73 -0.29 0.29 0.28
N MET A 74 -0.02 1.58 0.12
CA MET A 74 1.30 2.13 0.42
C MET A 74 1.22 3.58 0.88
N PHE A 75 2.07 3.95 1.83
CA PHE A 75 2.40 5.34 2.07
C PHE A 75 3.90 5.52 2.35
N LEU A 76 4.39 6.72 2.09
CA LEU A 76 5.71 7.20 2.54
C LEU A 76 5.51 8.33 3.54
N VAL A 77 6.44 8.43 4.51
CA VAL A 77 6.52 9.63 5.34
C VAL A 77 6.76 10.86 4.46
N PRO A 78 6.21 12.03 4.80
CA PRO A 78 6.30 13.21 3.93
C PRO A 78 7.72 13.55 3.48
N ALA A 79 8.70 13.46 4.39
CA ALA A 79 10.11 13.79 4.10
C ALA A 79 10.77 12.86 3.07
N ALA A 80 10.21 11.66 2.85
CA ALA A 80 10.76 10.68 1.91
C ALA A 80 10.09 10.73 0.52
N ARG A 81 9.08 11.57 0.34
CA ARG A 81 8.33 11.69 -0.91
C ARG A 81 9.12 12.41 -1.99
N GLY A 82 8.80 12.16 -3.26
CA GLY A 82 9.39 12.82 -4.41
C GLY A 82 10.82 12.40 -4.74
N ARG A 83 11.31 11.30 -4.15
CA ARG A 83 12.67 10.77 -4.36
C ARG A 83 12.70 9.42 -5.08
N GLY A 84 11.55 8.93 -5.55
CA GLY A 84 11.45 7.67 -6.29
C GLY A 84 11.27 6.42 -5.43
N PHE A 85 11.29 6.51 -4.11
CA PHE A 85 11.19 5.34 -3.21
C PHE A 85 9.85 4.62 -3.31
N GLY A 86 8.75 5.35 -3.46
CA GLY A 86 7.43 4.75 -3.59
C GLY A 86 7.29 3.88 -4.85
N PRO A 87 7.49 4.45 -6.04
CA PRO A 87 7.46 3.69 -7.30
C PRO A 87 8.43 2.51 -7.33
N ASP A 88 9.64 2.68 -6.80
CA ASP A 88 10.64 1.60 -6.78
C ASP A 88 10.21 0.45 -5.86
N SER A 89 9.71 0.77 -4.68
CA SER A 89 9.21 -0.24 -3.73
C SER A 89 8.02 -1.00 -4.30
N ALA A 90 7.06 -0.28 -4.85
CA ALA A 90 5.86 -0.86 -5.47
C ALA A 90 6.22 -1.76 -6.65
N ARG A 91 7.12 -1.30 -7.52
CA ARG A 91 7.58 -2.07 -8.68
C ARG A 91 8.29 -3.36 -8.25
N ALA A 92 9.20 -3.27 -7.28
CA ALA A 92 9.94 -4.42 -6.78
C ALA A 92 9.01 -5.46 -6.17
N LEU A 93 8.05 -5.04 -5.34
CA LEU A 93 7.10 -5.96 -4.74
C LEU A 93 6.16 -6.55 -5.78
N ALA A 94 5.61 -5.74 -6.69
CA ALA A 94 4.74 -6.24 -7.76
C ALA A 94 5.44 -7.27 -8.64
N HIS A 95 6.70 -7.02 -9.00
CA HIS A 95 7.50 -7.98 -9.76
C HIS A 95 7.64 -9.31 -9.00
N TYR A 96 8.02 -9.25 -7.72
CA TYR A 96 8.15 -10.44 -6.89
C TYR A 96 6.82 -11.20 -6.81
N LEU A 97 5.72 -10.52 -6.51
CA LEU A 97 4.42 -11.16 -6.35
C LEU A 97 3.93 -11.84 -7.63
N LEU A 98 4.11 -11.20 -8.80
CA LEU A 98 3.63 -11.72 -10.07
C LEU A 98 4.52 -12.81 -10.67
N HIS A 99 5.80 -12.89 -10.30
CA HIS A 99 6.73 -13.84 -10.90
C HIS A 99 7.19 -14.96 -9.96
N GLU A 100 7.18 -14.70 -8.65
CA GLU A 100 7.67 -15.67 -7.65
C GLU A 100 6.55 -16.27 -6.79
N THR A 101 5.30 -15.86 -7.02
CA THR A 101 4.14 -16.40 -6.32
C THR A 101 3.08 -16.89 -7.31
N ARG A 102 1.92 -17.32 -6.78
CA ARG A 102 0.78 -17.74 -7.62
C ARG A 102 -0.15 -16.59 -7.98
N LEU A 103 0.22 -15.35 -7.65
CA LEU A 103 -0.57 -14.18 -8.01
C LEU A 103 -0.35 -13.85 -9.50
N ASN A 104 -1.43 -13.51 -10.17
CA ASN A 104 -1.40 -13.11 -11.58
C ASN A 104 -1.97 -11.73 -11.82
N ARG A 105 -2.62 -11.14 -10.80
CA ARG A 105 -3.22 -9.81 -10.86
C ARG A 105 -3.04 -9.06 -9.55
N LEU A 106 -2.61 -7.81 -9.65
CA LEU A 106 -2.52 -6.88 -8.52
C LEU A 106 -3.34 -5.64 -8.82
N THR A 107 -4.05 -5.13 -7.80
CA THR A 107 -4.84 -3.91 -7.90
C THR A 107 -4.45 -2.91 -6.82
N VAL A 108 -4.70 -1.64 -7.12
CA VAL A 108 -4.60 -0.53 -6.19
C VAL A 108 -5.81 0.38 -6.40
N ASP A 109 -6.17 1.14 -5.38
CA ASP A 109 -7.42 1.91 -5.34
C ASP A 109 -7.23 3.33 -4.79
N PRO A 110 -6.26 4.10 -5.32
CA PRO A 110 -6.04 5.46 -4.82
C PRO A 110 -7.27 6.35 -5.01
N TYR A 111 -7.52 7.23 -4.06
CA TYR A 111 -8.51 8.28 -4.24
C TYR A 111 -8.16 9.14 -5.44
N LEU A 112 -9.15 9.54 -6.23
CA LEU A 112 -8.95 10.35 -7.43
C LEU A 112 -8.24 11.68 -7.12
N SER A 113 -8.47 12.23 -5.93
CA SER A 113 -7.80 13.44 -5.43
C SER A 113 -6.32 13.22 -5.09
N ASN A 114 -5.89 11.98 -4.89
CA ASN A 114 -4.49 11.66 -4.57
C ASN A 114 -3.66 11.48 -5.83
N THR A 115 -3.42 12.57 -6.54
CA THR A 115 -2.69 12.56 -7.81
C THR A 115 -1.25 12.06 -7.67
N ARG A 116 -0.63 12.28 -6.51
CA ARG A 116 0.72 11.78 -6.21
C ARG A 116 0.74 10.24 -6.19
N ALA A 117 -0.20 9.61 -5.50
CA ALA A 117 -0.31 8.16 -5.46
C ALA A 117 -0.58 7.58 -6.85
N ILE A 118 -1.50 8.16 -7.61
CA ILE A 118 -1.82 7.72 -8.97
C ILE A 118 -0.56 7.72 -9.84
N ARG A 119 0.23 8.78 -9.80
CA ARG A 119 1.49 8.87 -10.55
C ARG A 119 2.51 7.84 -10.09
N ALA A 120 2.61 7.60 -8.77
CA ALA A 120 3.52 6.60 -8.23
C ALA A 120 3.15 5.19 -8.70
N TRP A 121 1.86 4.85 -8.66
CA TRP A 121 1.38 3.56 -9.15
C TRP A 121 1.58 3.40 -10.65
N GLN A 122 1.35 4.45 -11.44
CA GLN A 122 1.64 4.42 -12.88
C GLN A 122 3.12 4.15 -13.16
N LYS A 123 4.02 4.82 -12.44
CA LYS A 123 5.47 4.57 -12.55
C LYS A 123 5.86 3.15 -12.13
N ALA A 124 5.12 2.55 -11.21
CA ALA A 124 5.33 1.16 -10.79
C ALA A 124 4.76 0.13 -11.77
N GLY A 125 4.05 0.55 -12.81
CA GLY A 125 3.51 -0.32 -13.85
C GLY A 125 2.01 -0.60 -13.77
N PHE A 126 1.30 0.05 -12.86
CA PHE A 126 -0.17 -0.05 -12.78
C PHE A 126 -0.82 0.88 -13.79
N ARG A 127 -1.87 0.40 -14.44
CA ARG A 127 -2.66 1.18 -15.40
C ARG A 127 -4.06 1.47 -14.86
N PRO A 128 -4.63 2.65 -15.15
CA PRO A 128 -6.02 2.95 -14.80
C PRO A 128 -6.98 2.00 -15.50
N VAL A 129 -8.01 1.56 -14.77
CA VAL A 129 -9.07 0.69 -15.30
C VAL A 129 -10.41 1.39 -15.26
N GLU A 130 -10.82 1.91 -14.10
CA GLU A 130 -12.15 2.45 -13.91
C GLU A 130 -12.19 3.44 -12.74
N LYS A 131 -12.91 4.55 -12.93
CA LYS A 131 -13.29 5.43 -11.82
C LYS A 131 -14.51 4.84 -11.12
N ARG A 132 -14.50 4.84 -9.80
CA ARG A 132 -15.60 4.33 -8.99
C ARG A 132 -16.08 5.37 -7.97
N PRO A 133 -17.40 5.41 -7.71
CA PRO A 133 -17.95 6.32 -6.69
C PRO A 133 -17.55 5.85 -5.28
N PRO A 134 -17.74 6.71 -4.26
CA PRO A 134 -17.59 6.29 -2.87
C PRO A 134 -18.40 5.04 -2.55
N ASP A 135 -17.87 4.20 -1.68
CA ASP A 135 -18.50 2.95 -1.23
C ASP A 135 -18.24 2.72 0.26
N ALA A 136 -18.48 1.51 0.76
CA ALA A 136 -18.29 1.17 2.17
C ALA A 136 -16.83 1.30 2.62
N ASP A 137 -15.88 1.10 1.71
CA ASP A 137 -14.44 1.11 1.98
C ASP A 137 -13.75 2.40 1.54
N HIS A 138 -14.43 3.25 0.77
CA HIS A 138 -13.87 4.47 0.19
C HIS A 138 -14.80 5.66 0.40
N SER A 139 -14.32 6.65 1.14
CA SER A 139 -15.09 7.86 1.44
C SER A 139 -15.18 8.87 0.29
N GLU A 140 -14.35 8.72 -0.73
CA GLU A 140 -14.29 9.59 -1.90
C GLU A 140 -14.31 8.75 -3.19
N THR A 141 -14.50 9.41 -4.33
CA THR A 141 -14.30 8.80 -5.66
C THR A 141 -12.86 8.29 -5.77
N TRP A 142 -12.71 7.08 -6.27
CA TRP A 142 -11.43 6.41 -6.37
C TRP A 142 -11.19 5.81 -7.76
N LEU A 143 -9.94 5.50 -8.03
CA LEU A 143 -9.50 4.95 -9.31
C LEU A 143 -9.03 3.52 -9.10
N LEU A 144 -9.70 2.57 -9.73
CA LEU A 144 -9.18 1.20 -9.82
C LEU A 144 -8.02 1.20 -10.81
N MET A 145 -6.86 0.77 -10.36
CA MET A 145 -5.68 0.56 -11.19
C MET A 145 -5.18 -0.88 -11.04
N MET A 146 -4.54 -1.42 -12.08
CA MET A 146 -4.16 -2.82 -12.08
C MET A 146 -2.84 -3.05 -12.83
N THR A 147 -2.14 -4.12 -12.44
CA THR A 147 -1.09 -4.76 -13.22
C THR A 147 -1.27 -6.28 -13.18
N GLU A 148 -0.82 -6.97 -14.21
CA GLU A 148 -0.96 -8.40 -14.38
C GLU A 148 0.37 -9.03 -14.81
N SER A 149 0.54 -10.33 -14.50
CA SER A 149 1.67 -11.06 -15.02
C SER A 149 1.54 -11.18 -16.53
N THR A 150 2.61 -10.85 -17.24
CA THR A 150 2.75 -11.22 -18.67
C THR A 150 3.34 -12.61 -18.70
N GLU A 151 2.58 -13.55 -19.22
CA GLU A 151 3.10 -14.90 -19.51
C GLU A 151 4.21 -14.89 -20.55
#